data_fbb38210b124dc2e8242bb6ce1435323
#
_entry.id   fbb38210b124dc2e8242bb6ce1435323
#
_cell.length_a   1.000
_cell.length_b   1.000
_cell.length_c   1.000
_cell.angle_alpha   90.00
_cell.angle_beta   90.00
_cell.angle_gamma   90.00
#
_symmetry.space_group_name_H-M   'P 1'
#
loop_
_entity.id
_entity.type
_entity.pdbx_description
1 polymer ?
#
loop_
_entity_poly.entity_id
_entity_poly.type
_entity_poly.pdbx_seq_one_letter_code
_entity_poly.pdbx_strand_id
1 'polypeptide(L)'
;MDVRRADERYPGGDEAAGIASRHAFSFGPHYDPDNLRFGALLACNEERLAPGAGFDEHPHSHTEIVTWVVEGELTHRDSAGHETVVRAGDVQRLSAAGGVRHVERNDAAVPLTFVQMWLAPQEPGGEPAYEIVRGIADSTPYAVPAAGAMLHVRRLAAGERTAVPDGAYVYVHVVCGGVRLGDAELGAGDAARVTGARGLTAVGVTDAALLVWEMGDV
;
A
#
# COMPACT_ATOMS: atom_id res chain seq x y z
N MET A 1 18.52 -6.65 5.34
CA MET A 1 17.20 -6.15 5.78
C MET A 1 17.40 -4.81 6.44
N ASP A 2 16.66 -3.80 6.02
CA ASP A 2 16.63 -2.44 6.55
C ASP A 2 15.23 -2.21 7.15
N VAL A 3 15.16 -1.91 8.45
CA VAL A 3 13.90 -1.67 9.18
C VAL A 3 13.64 -0.18 9.22
N ARG A 4 12.44 0.23 8.82
CA ARG A 4 11.95 1.60 8.87
C ARG A 4 10.85 1.69 9.91
N ARG A 5 11.00 2.60 10.88
CA ARG A 5 10.05 2.73 11.98
C ARG A 5 8.87 3.65 11.62
N ALA A 6 7.75 3.42 12.29
CA ALA A 6 6.53 4.20 12.08
C ALA A 6 6.72 5.71 12.34
N ASP A 7 7.56 6.08 13.30
CA ASP A 7 7.88 7.46 13.65
C ASP A 7 8.85 8.14 12.67
N GLU A 8 9.53 7.37 11.82
CA GLU A 8 10.36 7.88 10.73
C GLU A 8 9.53 8.26 9.48
N ARG A 9 8.23 7.91 9.43
CA ARG A 9 7.35 8.26 8.31
C ARG A 9 7.09 9.75 8.27
N TYR A 10 7.15 10.32 7.07
CA TYR A 10 6.87 11.74 6.87
C TYR A 10 5.39 12.03 7.08
N PRO A 11 5.04 13.06 7.87
CA PRO A 11 3.66 13.49 8.03
C PRO A 11 3.15 14.20 6.78
N GLY A 12 1.85 14.07 6.49
CA GLY A 12 1.18 14.73 5.38
C GLY A 12 -0.31 14.82 5.59
N GLY A 13 -1.02 15.20 4.54
CA GLY A 13 -2.46 15.43 4.56
C GLY A 13 -2.79 16.90 4.86
N ASP A 14 -4.06 17.14 5.19
CA ASP A 14 -4.62 18.43 5.62
C ASP A 14 -5.60 18.15 6.77
N GLU A 15 -5.14 18.40 8.00
CA GLU A 15 -5.93 18.16 9.20
C GLU A 15 -7.22 18.99 9.22
N ALA A 16 -7.21 20.19 8.65
CA ALA A 16 -8.40 21.05 8.57
C ALA A 16 -9.44 20.48 7.60
N ALA A 17 -8.99 19.77 6.56
CA ALA A 17 -9.84 19.01 5.63
C ALA A 17 -10.17 17.59 6.13
N GLY A 18 -9.71 17.20 7.32
CA GLY A 18 -9.92 15.87 7.88
C GLY A 18 -9.09 14.76 7.25
N ILE A 19 -7.91 15.10 6.70
CA ILE A 19 -6.99 14.18 6.04
C ILE A 19 -5.70 14.10 6.86
N ALA A 20 -5.32 12.87 7.28
CA ALA A 20 -4.03 12.61 7.91
C ALA A 20 -3.29 11.51 7.15
N SER A 21 -2.06 11.81 6.74
CA SER A 21 -1.21 10.91 5.94
C SER A 21 0.10 10.60 6.65
N ARG A 22 0.65 9.40 6.37
CA ARG A 22 1.98 8.97 6.80
C ARG A 22 2.69 8.33 5.61
N HIS A 23 3.76 8.97 5.13
CA HIS A 23 4.48 8.54 3.93
C HIS A 23 5.76 7.77 4.27
N ALA A 24 5.94 6.59 3.70
CA ALA A 24 7.15 5.77 3.92
C ALA A 24 8.33 6.18 3.03
N PHE A 25 8.07 6.92 1.97
CA PHE A 25 9.05 7.44 1.01
C PHE A 25 8.93 8.95 0.88
N SER A 26 9.89 9.57 0.20
CA SER A 26 9.80 10.98 -0.20
C SER A 26 8.48 11.23 -0.94
N PHE A 27 7.67 12.15 -0.41
CA PHE A 27 6.34 12.44 -0.94
C PHE A 27 5.94 13.89 -0.64
N GLY A 28 5.29 14.54 -1.59
CA GLY A 28 4.84 15.92 -1.43
C GLY A 28 6.01 16.88 -1.11
N PRO A 29 5.96 17.61 0.02
CA PRO A 29 7.02 18.54 0.41
C PRO A 29 8.28 17.87 0.97
N HIS A 30 8.23 16.55 1.25
CA HIS A 30 9.36 15.83 1.84
C HIS A 30 10.23 15.23 0.75
N TYR A 31 11.49 15.66 0.71
CA TYR A 31 12.47 15.17 -0.25
C TYR A 31 13.72 14.66 0.45
N ASP A 32 13.97 13.37 0.29
CA ASP A 32 15.18 12.67 0.72
C ASP A 32 15.67 11.83 -0.47
N PRO A 33 16.81 12.18 -1.07
CA PRO A 33 17.33 11.48 -2.25
C PRO A 33 17.65 10.00 -2.01
N ASP A 34 17.88 9.61 -0.74
CA ASP A 34 18.18 8.23 -0.35
C ASP A 34 16.90 7.42 -0.04
N ASN A 35 15.70 8.06 -0.11
CA ASN A 35 14.42 7.45 0.19
C ASN A 35 13.35 7.71 -0.87
N LEU A 36 13.69 7.58 -2.15
CA LEU A 36 12.75 7.83 -3.27
C LEU A 36 11.95 6.60 -3.65
N ARG A 37 12.53 5.40 -3.50
CA ARG A 37 11.92 4.13 -3.92
C ARG A 37 12.59 2.92 -3.27
N PHE A 38 11.90 1.77 -3.35
CA PHE A 38 12.49 0.46 -3.07
C PHE A 38 11.97 -0.57 -4.06
N GLY A 39 12.84 -1.13 -4.91
CA GLY A 39 12.39 -1.92 -6.07
C GLY A 39 11.47 -1.09 -6.96
N ALA A 40 10.32 -1.62 -7.34
CA ALA A 40 9.29 -0.91 -8.09
C ALA A 40 8.45 0.05 -7.21
N LEU A 41 8.49 -0.07 -5.88
CA LEU A 41 7.64 0.69 -4.96
C LEU A 41 8.14 2.13 -4.81
N LEU A 42 7.29 3.11 -5.16
CA LEU A 42 7.52 4.55 -5.11
C LEU A 42 6.88 5.22 -3.89
N ALA A 43 5.74 4.68 -3.44
CA ALA A 43 5.01 5.18 -2.28
C ALA A 43 4.36 4.03 -1.51
N CYS A 44 4.27 4.19 -0.19
CA CYS A 44 3.45 3.37 0.69
C CYS A 44 2.92 4.32 1.78
N ASN A 45 1.73 4.83 1.56
CA ASN A 45 1.10 5.84 2.38
C ASN A 45 -0.03 5.23 3.20
N GLU A 46 -0.04 5.50 4.49
CA GLU A 46 -1.20 5.28 5.35
C GLU A 46 -2.04 6.55 5.33
N GLU A 47 -3.31 6.40 4.98
CA GLU A 47 -4.26 7.50 4.84
C GLU A 47 -5.41 7.30 5.82
N ARG A 48 -5.78 8.36 6.54
CA ARG A 48 -6.97 8.42 7.39
C ARG A 48 -7.81 9.61 6.97
N LEU A 49 -9.05 9.32 6.59
CA LEU A 49 -10.03 10.33 6.17
C LEU A 49 -11.19 10.38 7.15
N ALA A 50 -11.47 11.57 7.67
CA ALA A 50 -12.69 11.82 8.42
C ALA A 50 -13.94 11.65 7.51
N PRO A 51 -15.14 11.47 8.06
CA PRO A 51 -16.36 11.49 7.28
C PRO A 51 -16.47 12.74 6.42
N GLY A 52 -16.74 12.56 5.12
CA GLY A 52 -16.84 13.64 4.12
C GLY A 52 -15.49 14.16 3.60
N ALA A 53 -14.36 13.75 4.18
CA ALA A 53 -13.02 14.10 3.68
C ALA A 53 -12.64 13.31 2.44
N GLY A 54 -11.66 13.82 1.69
CA GLY A 54 -11.13 13.11 0.52
C GLY A 54 -10.20 13.96 -0.31
N PHE A 55 -9.64 13.33 -1.32
CA PHE A 55 -8.78 13.97 -2.32
C PHE A 55 -9.64 14.38 -3.51
N ASP A 56 -9.64 15.67 -3.82
CA ASP A 56 -10.30 16.21 -4.99
C ASP A 56 -9.71 15.64 -6.29
N GLU A 57 -10.36 15.88 -7.42
CA GLU A 57 -9.93 15.34 -8.70
C GLU A 57 -8.50 15.76 -9.04
N HIS A 58 -7.62 14.76 -9.19
CA HIS A 58 -6.20 14.94 -9.49
C HIS A 58 -5.72 13.93 -10.52
N PRO A 59 -4.69 14.29 -11.31
CA PRO A 59 -4.19 13.43 -12.39
C PRO A 59 -3.09 12.49 -11.92
N HIS A 60 -3.05 11.30 -12.55
CA HIS A 60 -1.92 10.37 -12.51
C HIS A 60 -1.55 9.90 -13.91
N SER A 61 -0.28 9.57 -14.10
CA SER A 61 0.23 8.90 -15.29
C SER A 61 1.45 8.05 -14.93
N HIS A 62 1.68 6.99 -15.71
CA HIS A 62 2.85 6.12 -15.59
C HIS A 62 3.05 5.54 -14.18
N THR A 63 1.95 5.18 -13.51
CA THR A 63 1.95 4.65 -12.15
C THR A 63 0.87 3.59 -11.99
N GLU A 64 1.20 2.50 -11.32
CA GLU A 64 0.23 1.55 -10.78
C GLU A 64 -0.11 1.96 -9.36
N ILE A 65 -1.37 2.25 -9.08
CA ILE A 65 -1.86 2.65 -7.76
C ILE A 65 -2.65 1.47 -7.19
N VAL A 66 -2.16 0.92 -6.08
CA VAL A 66 -2.82 -0.19 -5.39
C VAL A 66 -3.24 0.27 -4.01
N THR A 67 -4.52 0.16 -3.72
CA THR A 67 -5.12 0.57 -2.44
C THR A 67 -5.69 -0.64 -1.73
N TRP A 68 -5.35 -0.81 -0.45
CA TRP A 68 -5.96 -1.77 0.45
C TRP A 68 -6.69 -1.03 1.57
N VAL A 69 -8.02 -1.23 1.65
CA VAL A 69 -8.84 -0.60 2.69
C VAL A 69 -8.73 -1.40 3.99
N VAL A 70 -8.31 -0.72 5.04
CA VAL A 70 -8.15 -1.28 6.40
C VAL A 70 -9.46 -1.22 7.17
N GLU A 71 -10.12 -0.05 7.13
CA GLU A 71 -11.36 0.24 7.86
C GLU A 71 -12.20 1.25 7.09
N GLY A 72 -13.52 1.12 7.15
CA GLY A 72 -14.44 2.01 6.47
C GLY A 72 -14.64 1.67 4.99
N GLU A 73 -15.03 2.68 4.21
CA GLU A 73 -15.34 2.56 2.78
C GLU A 73 -14.71 3.73 2.00
N LEU A 74 -14.01 3.41 0.92
CA LEU A 74 -13.43 4.38 -0.01
C LEU A 74 -14.31 4.49 -1.24
N THR A 75 -14.84 5.68 -1.53
CA THR A 75 -15.50 5.99 -2.82
C THR A 75 -14.44 6.41 -3.82
N HIS A 76 -14.36 5.70 -4.94
CA HIS A 76 -13.51 6.00 -6.08
C HIS A 76 -14.35 6.41 -7.29
N ARG A 77 -13.96 7.49 -7.98
CA ARG A 77 -14.49 7.90 -9.29
C ARG A 77 -13.32 8.29 -10.18
N ASP A 78 -13.35 7.90 -11.46
CA ASP A 78 -12.29 8.25 -12.40
C ASP A 78 -12.81 8.75 -13.76
N SER A 79 -11.90 9.34 -14.53
CA SER A 79 -12.19 9.88 -15.87
C SER A 79 -12.45 8.82 -16.94
N ALA A 80 -12.20 7.53 -16.65
CA ALA A 80 -12.58 6.40 -17.51
C ALA A 80 -14.03 5.95 -17.27
N GLY A 81 -14.71 6.52 -16.26
CA GLY A 81 -16.12 6.28 -15.96
C GLY A 81 -16.37 5.23 -14.88
N HIS A 82 -15.35 4.81 -14.14
CA HIS A 82 -15.55 3.93 -12.99
C HIS A 82 -16.05 4.76 -11.80
N GLU A 83 -17.08 4.25 -11.14
CA GLU A 83 -17.58 4.74 -9.85
C GLU A 83 -17.83 3.53 -8.95
N THR A 84 -17.09 3.42 -7.86
CA THR A 84 -17.10 2.23 -7.02
C THR A 84 -16.86 2.57 -5.56
N VAL A 85 -17.35 1.68 -4.67
CA VAL A 85 -17.03 1.70 -3.24
C VAL A 85 -16.14 0.51 -2.94
N VAL A 86 -14.96 0.79 -2.37
CA VAL A 86 -13.97 -0.18 -1.93
C VAL A 86 -14.08 -0.32 -0.43
N ARG A 87 -14.24 -1.55 0.08
CA ARG A 87 -14.53 -1.83 1.49
C ARG A 87 -13.33 -2.41 2.21
N ALA A 88 -13.38 -2.42 3.53
CA ALA A 88 -12.37 -3.05 4.35
C ALA A 88 -12.08 -4.49 3.88
N GLY A 89 -10.78 -4.78 3.66
CA GLY A 89 -10.30 -6.06 3.12
C GLY A 89 -10.25 -6.17 1.59
N ASP A 90 -10.82 -5.20 0.85
CA ASP A 90 -10.72 -5.16 -0.61
C ASP A 90 -9.35 -4.60 -1.04
N VAL A 91 -8.89 -5.05 -2.21
CA VAL A 91 -7.77 -4.44 -2.95
C VAL A 91 -8.33 -3.80 -4.22
N GLN A 92 -8.01 -2.53 -4.42
CA GLN A 92 -8.25 -1.79 -5.66
C GLN A 92 -6.93 -1.57 -6.39
N ARG A 93 -6.94 -1.69 -7.72
CA ARG A 93 -5.84 -1.22 -8.57
C ARG A 93 -6.36 -0.25 -9.62
N LEU A 94 -5.70 0.90 -9.73
CA LEU A 94 -5.82 1.84 -10.84
C LEU A 94 -4.48 1.87 -11.58
N SER A 95 -4.46 1.36 -12.81
CA SER A 95 -3.35 1.57 -13.74
C SER A 95 -3.55 2.93 -14.40
N ALA A 96 -2.69 3.89 -14.10
CA ALA A 96 -2.80 5.23 -14.65
C ALA A 96 -2.31 5.30 -16.10
N ALA A 97 -1.47 4.35 -16.55
CA ALA A 97 -1.00 4.21 -17.93
C ALA A 97 -0.63 5.57 -18.58
N GLY A 98 -1.23 5.93 -19.70
CA GLY A 98 -1.01 7.20 -20.40
C GLY A 98 -1.62 8.42 -19.71
N GLY A 99 -2.50 8.23 -18.74
CA GLY A 99 -3.10 9.30 -17.94
C GLY A 99 -4.54 9.03 -17.53
N VAL A 100 -4.85 9.29 -16.28
CA VAL A 100 -6.20 9.20 -15.70
C VAL A 100 -6.35 10.30 -14.64
N ARG A 101 -7.57 10.77 -14.44
CA ARG A 101 -7.94 11.66 -13.32
C ARG A 101 -8.89 10.90 -12.41
N HIS A 102 -8.71 11.03 -11.11
CA HIS A 102 -9.62 10.38 -10.17
C HIS A 102 -9.88 11.21 -8.91
N VAL A 103 -10.93 10.81 -8.19
CA VAL A 103 -11.35 11.32 -6.89
C VAL A 103 -11.37 10.14 -5.92
N GLU A 104 -10.89 10.35 -4.72
CA GLU A 104 -10.94 9.37 -3.63
C GLU A 104 -11.52 10.04 -2.38
N ARG A 105 -12.66 9.54 -1.89
CA ARG A 105 -13.40 10.17 -0.80
C ARG A 105 -13.92 9.17 0.23
N ASN A 106 -14.08 9.66 1.44
CA ASN A 106 -14.87 9.01 2.48
C ASN A 106 -16.29 9.60 2.46
N ASP A 107 -17.19 9.02 1.68
CA ASP A 107 -18.59 9.45 1.64
C ASP A 107 -19.45 8.79 2.74
N ALA A 108 -18.85 7.93 3.59
CA ALA A 108 -19.52 7.29 4.73
C ALA A 108 -19.53 8.19 5.98
N ALA A 109 -20.33 7.80 6.99
CA ALA A 109 -20.44 8.51 8.27
C ALA A 109 -19.40 8.06 9.33
N VAL A 110 -18.51 7.13 8.96
CA VAL A 110 -17.46 6.58 9.84
C VAL A 110 -16.09 6.90 9.27
N PRO A 111 -15.03 6.94 10.07
CA PRO A 111 -13.68 7.13 9.57
C PRO A 111 -13.29 6.05 8.55
N LEU A 112 -12.45 6.44 7.59
CA LEU A 112 -11.83 5.57 6.61
C LEU A 112 -10.33 5.51 6.88
N THR A 113 -9.76 4.30 6.85
CA THR A 113 -8.31 4.07 6.87
C THR A 113 -7.92 3.13 5.74
N PHE A 114 -6.91 3.50 4.97
CA PHE A 114 -6.39 2.66 3.89
C PHE A 114 -4.88 2.83 3.72
N VAL A 115 -4.25 1.85 3.08
CA VAL A 115 -2.86 1.94 2.65
C VAL A 115 -2.86 2.05 1.13
N GLN A 116 -2.27 3.13 0.63
CA GLN A 116 -2.09 3.37 -0.81
C GLN A 116 -0.64 3.19 -1.20
N MET A 117 -0.40 2.36 -2.19
CA MET A 117 0.93 1.98 -2.67
C MET A 117 1.05 2.30 -4.16
N TRP A 118 2.13 2.98 -4.53
CA TRP A 118 2.42 3.34 -5.92
C TRP A 118 3.62 2.56 -6.41
N LEU A 119 3.49 1.97 -7.59
CA LEU A 119 4.57 1.23 -8.22
C LEU A 119 4.89 1.81 -9.60
N ALA A 120 6.17 1.85 -9.92
CA ALA A 120 6.64 2.21 -11.25
C ALA A 120 6.34 1.04 -12.22
N PRO A 121 5.62 1.27 -13.32
CA PRO A 121 5.53 0.26 -14.37
C PRO A 121 6.89 0.06 -15.06
N GLN A 122 7.15 -1.14 -15.56
CA GLN A 122 8.37 -1.47 -16.30
C GLN A 122 8.43 -0.74 -17.64
N GLU A 123 7.26 -0.57 -18.26
CA GLU A 123 7.10 0.19 -19.50
C GLU A 123 6.02 1.27 -19.31
N PRO A 124 6.30 2.53 -19.68
CA PRO A 124 5.31 3.60 -19.59
C PRO A 124 4.29 3.52 -20.72
N GLY A 125 3.09 4.06 -20.49
CA GLY A 125 2.03 4.16 -21.50
C GLY A 125 0.96 3.09 -21.37
N GLY A 126 0.20 2.87 -22.47
CA GLY A 126 -0.97 1.99 -22.48
C GLY A 126 -2.28 2.73 -22.14
N GLU A 127 -3.35 1.96 -22.01
CA GLU A 127 -4.68 2.45 -21.64
C GLU A 127 -4.88 2.33 -20.12
N PRO A 128 -5.53 3.30 -19.48
CA PRO A 128 -5.92 3.18 -18.08
C PRO A 128 -6.79 1.93 -17.82
N ALA A 129 -6.58 1.30 -16.67
CA ALA A 129 -7.34 0.13 -16.27
C ALA A 129 -7.69 0.18 -14.78
N TYR A 130 -8.84 -0.37 -14.43
CA TYR A 130 -9.34 -0.40 -13.06
C TYR A 130 -9.79 -1.81 -12.67
N GLU A 131 -9.43 -2.24 -11.48
CA GLU A 131 -9.77 -3.57 -10.96
C GLU A 131 -10.01 -3.52 -9.45
N ILE A 132 -10.96 -4.33 -8.97
CA ILE A 132 -11.17 -4.58 -7.54
C ILE A 132 -11.19 -6.08 -7.28
N VAL A 133 -10.42 -6.50 -6.27
CA VAL A 133 -10.51 -7.83 -5.66
C VAL A 133 -11.22 -7.69 -4.33
N ARG A 134 -12.41 -8.24 -4.23
CA ARG A 134 -13.24 -8.17 -3.02
C ARG A 134 -12.75 -9.17 -1.97
N GLY A 135 -12.52 -8.67 -0.75
CA GLY A 135 -12.18 -9.49 0.40
C GLY A 135 -10.97 -10.39 0.13
N ILE A 136 -9.85 -9.81 -0.31
CA ILE A 136 -8.68 -10.61 -0.71
C ILE A 136 -8.28 -11.63 0.37
N ALA A 137 -8.14 -12.89 -0.04
CA ALA A 137 -7.73 -13.96 0.85
C ALA A 137 -6.21 -14.00 1.03
N ASP A 138 -5.76 -14.36 2.23
CA ASP A 138 -4.34 -14.39 2.60
C ASP A 138 -3.50 -15.36 1.77
N SER A 139 -4.13 -16.40 1.23
CA SER A 139 -3.48 -17.40 0.36
C SER A 139 -3.44 -17.02 -1.12
N THR A 140 -4.03 -15.88 -1.51
CA THR A 140 -4.16 -15.48 -2.90
C THR A 140 -3.31 -14.23 -3.16
N PRO A 141 -2.08 -14.37 -3.74
CA PRO A 141 -1.28 -13.22 -4.13
C PRO A 141 -1.99 -12.43 -5.23
N TYR A 142 -1.87 -11.10 -5.17
CA TYR A 142 -2.38 -10.20 -6.17
C TYR A 142 -1.27 -9.70 -7.09
N ALA A 143 -1.33 -10.07 -8.36
CA ALA A 143 -0.32 -9.69 -9.34
C ALA A 143 -0.54 -8.28 -9.89
N VAL A 144 0.55 -7.51 -10.01
CA VAL A 144 0.64 -6.24 -10.74
C VAL A 144 1.67 -6.41 -11.87
N PRO A 145 1.26 -7.05 -12.99
CA PRO A 145 2.19 -7.45 -14.06
C PRO A 145 2.97 -6.28 -14.65
N ALA A 146 2.33 -5.12 -14.82
CA ALA A 146 2.98 -3.93 -15.36
C ALA A 146 4.19 -3.46 -14.53
N ALA A 147 4.20 -3.74 -13.22
CA ALA A 147 5.30 -3.39 -12.31
C ALA A 147 6.22 -4.59 -12.00
N GLY A 148 5.95 -5.78 -12.56
CA GLY A 148 6.68 -6.99 -12.20
C GLY A 148 6.60 -7.32 -10.71
N ALA A 149 5.45 -7.05 -10.08
CA ALA A 149 5.27 -7.11 -8.64
C ALA A 149 4.06 -7.95 -8.24
N MET A 150 4.08 -8.46 -7.01
CA MET A 150 3.00 -9.22 -6.42
C MET A 150 2.75 -8.78 -4.98
N LEU A 151 1.49 -8.46 -4.65
CA LEU A 151 1.06 -8.14 -3.30
C LEU A 151 0.55 -9.38 -2.59
N HIS A 152 1.06 -9.65 -1.41
CA HIS A 152 0.56 -10.66 -0.49
C HIS A 152 -0.04 -9.98 0.73
N VAL A 153 -1.32 -10.18 0.97
CA VAL A 153 -1.96 -9.82 2.25
C VAL A 153 -1.79 -11.00 3.20
N ARG A 154 -1.38 -10.73 4.43
CA ARG A 154 -1.24 -11.76 5.48
C ARG A 154 -1.89 -11.25 6.76
N ARG A 155 -2.75 -12.08 7.32
CA ARG A 155 -3.35 -11.87 8.65
C ARG A 155 -2.86 -13.00 9.54
N LEU A 156 -2.26 -12.68 10.66
CA LEU A 156 -1.64 -13.63 11.57
C LEU A 156 -2.26 -13.51 12.94
N ALA A 157 -2.64 -14.63 13.52
CA ALA A 157 -2.88 -14.70 14.97
C ALA A 157 -1.56 -14.65 15.75
N ALA A 158 -1.63 -14.32 17.02
CA ALA A 158 -0.45 -14.42 17.91
C ALA A 158 0.16 -15.84 17.88
N GLY A 159 1.46 -15.93 17.63
CA GLY A 159 2.21 -17.17 17.48
C GLY A 159 2.11 -17.82 16.10
N GLU A 160 1.22 -17.39 15.24
CA GLU A 160 1.11 -17.91 13.87
C GLU A 160 2.32 -17.51 13.01
N ARG A 161 2.67 -18.36 12.06
CA ARG A 161 3.83 -18.21 11.19
C ARG A 161 3.40 -18.18 9.73
N THR A 162 4.02 -17.30 8.96
CA THR A 162 3.87 -17.26 7.50
C THR A 162 5.23 -17.14 6.83
N ALA A 163 5.40 -17.78 5.68
CA ALA A 163 6.57 -17.53 4.84
C ALA A 163 6.43 -16.15 4.18
N VAL A 164 7.53 -15.39 4.19
CA VAL A 164 7.69 -14.22 3.35
C VAL A 164 8.21 -14.71 2.00
N PRO A 165 7.68 -14.21 0.86
CA PRO A 165 8.13 -14.67 -0.45
C PRO A 165 9.63 -14.42 -0.65
N ASP A 166 10.27 -15.31 -1.38
CA ASP A 166 11.62 -15.08 -1.88
C ASP A 166 11.57 -14.07 -3.04
N GLY A 167 12.50 -13.11 -3.09
CA GLY A 167 12.49 -12.09 -4.14
C GLY A 167 13.74 -11.23 -4.16
N ALA A 168 13.97 -10.55 -5.29
CA ALA A 168 15.07 -9.58 -5.39
C ALA A 168 14.85 -8.40 -4.43
N TYR A 169 13.61 -7.91 -4.39
CA TYR A 169 13.17 -6.86 -3.46
C TYR A 169 11.88 -7.31 -2.77
N VAL A 170 11.89 -7.37 -1.44
CA VAL A 170 10.71 -7.66 -0.64
C VAL A 170 10.47 -6.53 0.35
N TYR A 171 9.28 -5.94 0.29
CA TYR A 171 8.86 -4.88 1.21
C TYR A 171 7.74 -5.40 2.10
N VAL A 172 7.96 -5.40 3.40
CA VAL A 172 6.98 -5.82 4.41
C VAL A 172 6.48 -4.58 5.14
N HIS A 173 5.19 -4.32 5.11
CA HIS A 173 4.54 -3.26 5.87
C HIS A 173 3.59 -3.87 6.90
N VAL A 174 3.76 -3.49 8.16
CA VAL A 174 2.87 -3.91 9.27
C VAL A 174 1.74 -2.89 9.39
N VAL A 175 0.54 -3.29 8.99
CA VAL A 175 -0.64 -2.41 9.05
C VAL A 175 -1.18 -2.29 10.49
N CYS A 176 -1.23 -3.40 11.19
CA CYS A 176 -1.63 -3.43 12.60
C CYS A 176 -0.98 -4.60 13.34
N GLY A 177 -0.99 -4.54 14.66
CA GLY A 177 -0.39 -5.54 15.53
C GLY A 177 1.12 -5.50 15.56
N GLY A 178 1.74 -6.63 15.89
CA GLY A 178 3.19 -6.78 15.98
C GLY A 178 3.64 -8.11 15.40
N VAL A 179 4.77 -8.11 14.72
CA VAL A 179 5.37 -9.30 14.13
C VAL A 179 6.86 -9.36 14.39
N ARG A 180 7.41 -10.57 14.46
CA ARG A 180 8.84 -10.82 14.40
C ARG A 180 9.20 -11.32 13.00
N LEU A 181 10.07 -10.58 12.32
CA LEU A 181 10.58 -10.87 10.99
C LEU A 181 12.08 -11.16 11.08
N GLY A 182 12.47 -12.45 10.99
CA GLY A 182 13.81 -12.88 11.37
C GLY A 182 14.10 -12.51 12.83
N ASP A 183 15.14 -11.70 13.06
CA ASP A 183 15.54 -11.23 14.40
C ASP A 183 14.93 -9.85 14.77
N ALA A 184 14.20 -9.21 13.85
CA ALA A 184 13.61 -7.90 14.07
C ALA A 184 12.16 -8.00 14.54
N GLU A 185 11.78 -7.21 15.54
CA GLU A 185 10.40 -6.97 15.91
C GLU A 185 9.89 -5.68 15.25
N LEU A 186 8.71 -5.78 14.61
CA LEU A 186 8.04 -4.70 13.91
C LEU A 186 6.64 -4.50 14.51
N GLY A 187 6.28 -3.26 14.78
CA GLY A 187 4.95 -2.84 15.21
C GLY A 187 4.14 -2.21 14.08
N ALA A 188 2.91 -1.81 14.38
CA ALA A 188 2.04 -1.13 13.42
C ALA A 188 2.72 0.14 12.85
N GLY A 189 2.67 0.31 11.54
CA GLY A 189 3.32 1.38 10.79
C GLY A 189 4.79 1.14 10.45
N ASP A 190 5.45 0.17 11.09
CA ASP A 190 6.83 -0.22 10.74
C ASP A 190 6.87 -0.93 9.39
N ALA A 191 8.02 -0.86 8.73
CA ALA A 191 8.27 -1.59 7.51
C ALA A 191 9.68 -2.22 7.49
N ALA A 192 9.85 -3.29 6.71
CA ALA A 192 11.15 -3.88 6.42
C ALA A 192 11.40 -3.91 4.91
N ARG A 193 12.59 -3.48 4.50
CA ARG A 193 13.12 -3.56 3.13
C ARG A 193 14.16 -4.68 3.07
N VAL A 194 13.89 -5.71 2.29
CA VAL A 194 14.75 -6.89 2.20
C VAL A 194 15.19 -7.08 0.77
N THR A 195 16.49 -6.93 0.51
CA THR A 195 17.10 -7.22 -0.79
C THR A 195 17.59 -8.66 -0.79
N GLY A 196 17.25 -9.42 -1.84
CA GLY A 196 17.62 -10.82 -1.99
C GLY A 196 17.03 -11.72 -0.90
N ALA A 197 15.74 -11.49 -0.56
CA ALA A 197 15.07 -12.29 0.46
C ALA A 197 15.06 -13.77 0.11
N ARG A 198 15.40 -14.62 1.09
CA ARG A 198 15.38 -16.08 0.97
C ARG A 198 15.00 -16.71 2.31
N GLY A 199 14.01 -17.59 2.29
CA GLY A 199 13.60 -18.42 3.42
C GLY A 199 13.17 -17.63 4.67
N LEU A 200 12.76 -16.37 4.50
CA LEU A 200 12.37 -15.50 5.60
C LEU A 200 10.97 -15.87 6.11
N THR A 201 10.78 -15.79 7.40
CA THR A 201 9.51 -16.11 8.07
C THR A 201 9.08 -14.92 8.94
N ALA A 202 7.81 -14.57 8.88
CA ALA A 202 7.16 -13.68 9.83
C ALA A 202 6.36 -14.47 10.86
N VAL A 203 6.40 -14.03 12.12
CA VAL A 203 5.67 -14.64 13.25
C VAL A 203 4.86 -13.56 13.94
N GLY A 204 3.55 -13.75 14.10
CA GLY A 204 2.69 -12.85 14.87
C GLY A 204 3.15 -12.79 16.34
N VAL A 205 3.51 -11.59 16.82
CA VAL A 205 3.72 -11.33 18.25
C VAL A 205 2.37 -11.09 18.92
N THR A 206 1.51 -10.37 18.21
CA THR A 206 0.08 -10.20 18.49
C THR A 206 -0.69 -10.57 17.22
N ASP A 207 -2.03 -10.49 17.26
CA ASP A 207 -2.82 -10.50 16.03
C ASP A 207 -2.37 -9.33 15.15
N ALA A 208 -2.05 -9.61 13.90
CA ALA A 208 -1.40 -8.66 12.99
C ALA A 208 -1.89 -8.78 11.54
N ALA A 209 -1.80 -7.68 10.81
CA ALA A 209 -1.99 -7.66 9.36
C ALA A 209 -0.77 -7.06 8.66
N LEU A 210 -0.32 -7.74 7.59
CA LEU A 210 0.84 -7.36 6.79
C LEU A 210 0.45 -7.17 5.33
N LEU A 211 1.06 -6.19 4.69
CA LEU A 211 1.14 -6.08 3.24
C LEU A 211 2.58 -6.39 2.82
N VAL A 212 2.76 -7.42 2.01
CA VAL A 212 4.08 -7.86 1.57
C VAL A 212 4.16 -7.74 0.05
N TRP A 213 5.05 -6.88 -0.43
CA TRP A 213 5.39 -6.78 -1.85
C TRP A 213 6.58 -7.68 -2.18
N GLU A 214 6.37 -8.55 -3.15
CA GLU A 214 7.41 -9.30 -3.86
C GLU A 214 7.65 -8.62 -5.20
N MET A 215 8.89 -8.23 -5.48
CA MET A 215 9.27 -7.50 -6.69
C MET A 215 10.52 -8.13 -7.29
N GLY A 216 10.53 -8.20 -8.65
CA GLY A 216 11.67 -8.64 -9.44
C GLY A 216 12.79 -7.60 -9.50
N ASP A 217 13.82 -7.91 -10.25
CA ASP A 217 14.84 -6.92 -10.64
C ASP A 217 14.21 -5.86 -11.56
N VAL A 218 14.51 -4.58 -11.28
CA VAL A 218 13.97 -3.39 -11.97
C VAL A 218 15.03 -2.82 -12.90
#